data_14698c32327c4dbf87c74347a8ae0fb6
#
_entry.id   14698c32327c4dbf87c74347a8ae0fb6
#
_cell.length_a   1.000
_cell.length_b   1.000
_cell.length_c   1.000
_cell.angle_alpha   90.00
_cell.angle_beta   90.00
_cell.angle_gamma   90.00
#
_symmetry.space_group_name_H-M   'P 1'
#
loop_
_entity.id
_entity.type
_entity.pdbx_description
1 polymer ?
#
loop_
_entity_poly.entity_id
_entity_poly.type
_entity_poly.pdbx_seq_one_letter_code
_entity_poly.pdbx_strand_id
1 'polypeptide(L)'
;MCGIVGIVGTSDVAQRLFDGLKRLEYRGYDSAGICTIDQGQLVRRRAEGKLDNLARELASDPLHGTTGIAHTRWATHGAPTVGNAHPHIVGPVALVHNGIIENFKPLRDELIAEGRRFESETDTEVVGHLVAREVERGASPQDAVATVLPRLTGAFAIAFLFRDHPDLIIGARMGAPLTVGYGEGENYLGSDALAVAPWTQRIAYLDEGDWAVVRREGIEIFDRDNRPATREIVESGASSAPVEKGNYAHYMQKEIFEQPIVVAQTLQSYVRPFEGEVALPVAEADLESVERLTIVACGTSFYAGLVAKYWVEQFARVPVDIDVASEFRYRQPVLEPGGLALFISQSGETADTLAALRHAREQQQRIAVVVNVPTSSMAREADLLLPTHAGPEIGVASTKAFTCQLAVLAALAANLARAKGRLTRAEEQNIVAHLQEAPAALNQALGHDDDIAAMAHLIAPAHDVLYLGRGPDYPMALEGALKLKEISYIHAEGYAAGEMKHGPIALIDDEVPVIVLAPSGPLFEKTVSNMQEVRARGGKIVLISDRHGIAEAGEGCMATIEMPEVHPLIAPLVYAVPVQLLAYHVAVLKGTDVDQPRNLAKSVTVE
;
A
#
# COMPACT_ATOMS: atom_id res chain seq x y z
N MET A 1 -5.49 6.66 3.59
CA MET A 1 -4.48 7.73 3.37
C MET A 1 -5.12 8.90 2.65
N CYS A 2 -4.71 10.13 2.92
CA CYS A 2 -5.22 11.32 2.25
C CYS A 2 -4.41 11.67 1.00
N GLY A 3 -4.95 12.54 0.14
CA GLY A 3 -4.26 13.07 -1.03
C GLY A 3 -4.27 14.60 -1.04
N ILE A 4 -3.12 15.21 -1.34
CA ILE A 4 -2.95 16.67 -1.49
C ILE A 4 -2.57 17.01 -2.91
N VAL A 5 -3.19 18.07 -3.45
CA VAL A 5 -2.81 18.72 -4.71
C VAL A 5 -2.84 20.24 -4.48
N GLY A 6 -1.80 20.93 -4.93
CA GLY A 6 -1.70 22.39 -4.93
C GLY A 6 -1.23 22.90 -6.28
N ILE A 7 -1.79 23.99 -6.76
CA ILE A 7 -1.42 24.62 -8.03
C ILE A 7 -1.33 26.14 -7.84
N VAL A 8 -0.19 26.72 -8.24
CA VAL A 8 -0.02 28.16 -8.44
C VAL A 8 0.13 28.40 -9.94
N GLY A 9 -0.95 28.78 -10.60
CA GLY A 9 -1.05 28.79 -12.06
C GLY A 9 -1.39 30.17 -12.65
N THR A 10 -1.63 30.17 -13.96
CA THR A 10 -1.98 31.37 -14.75
C THR A 10 -3.43 31.38 -15.21
N SER A 11 -4.15 30.26 -15.07
CA SER A 11 -5.56 30.07 -15.44
C SER A 11 -6.33 29.42 -14.30
N ASP A 12 -7.65 29.31 -14.43
CA ASP A 12 -8.48 28.64 -13.42
C ASP A 12 -7.97 27.24 -13.11
N VAL A 13 -7.76 26.96 -11.79
CA VAL A 13 -7.14 25.72 -11.32
C VAL A 13 -8.16 24.71 -10.78
N ALA A 14 -9.41 25.08 -10.56
CA ALA A 14 -10.40 24.22 -9.88
C ALA A 14 -10.58 22.85 -10.56
N GLN A 15 -10.76 22.82 -11.88
CA GLN A 15 -10.90 21.57 -12.63
C GLN A 15 -9.61 20.76 -12.63
N ARG A 16 -8.47 21.41 -12.74
CA ARG A 16 -7.14 20.76 -12.68
C ARG A 16 -6.90 20.14 -11.31
N LEU A 17 -7.21 20.85 -10.24
CA LEU A 17 -7.16 20.32 -8.88
C LEU A 17 -8.04 19.08 -8.71
N PHE A 18 -9.27 19.13 -9.24
CA PHE A 18 -10.17 17.99 -9.23
C PHE A 18 -9.61 16.80 -10.03
N ASP A 19 -9.01 17.03 -11.20
CA ASP A 19 -8.38 15.98 -12.01
C ASP A 19 -7.14 15.38 -11.32
N GLY A 20 -6.39 16.19 -10.58
CA GLY A 20 -5.31 15.71 -9.70
C GLY A 20 -5.83 14.84 -8.55
N LEU A 21 -6.95 15.22 -7.92
CA LEU A 21 -7.58 14.41 -6.87
C LEU A 21 -8.07 13.05 -7.39
N LYS A 22 -8.60 12.96 -8.61
CA LYS A 22 -9.00 11.67 -9.21
C LYS A 22 -7.87 10.65 -9.23
N ARG A 23 -6.62 11.12 -9.38
CA ARG A 23 -5.44 10.26 -9.37
C ARG A 23 -5.03 9.80 -7.98
N LEU A 24 -5.57 10.44 -6.94
CA LEU A 24 -5.31 10.15 -5.54
C LEU A 24 -6.53 9.55 -4.81
N GLU A 25 -7.68 9.42 -5.46
CA GLU A 25 -8.93 8.97 -4.81
C GLU A 25 -8.78 7.60 -4.15
N TYR A 26 -8.02 6.68 -4.78
CA TYR A 26 -7.73 5.36 -4.19
C TYR A 26 -7.04 5.42 -2.82
N ARG A 27 -6.47 6.58 -2.46
CA ARG A 27 -5.82 6.81 -1.16
C ARG A 27 -6.79 7.20 -0.06
N GLY A 28 -7.90 7.87 -0.38
CA GLY A 28 -8.91 8.29 0.59
C GLY A 28 -10.17 8.79 -0.10
N TYR A 29 -11.32 8.37 0.38
CA TYR A 29 -12.62 8.61 -0.25
C TYR A 29 -13.74 8.86 0.76
N ASP A 30 -13.41 9.23 2.00
CA ASP A 30 -14.40 9.54 3.04
C ASP A 30 -14.98 10.94 2.89
N SER A 31 -14.19 11.87 2.37
CA SER A 31 -14.61 13.20 1.97
C SER A 31 -13.55 13.85 1.06
N ALA A 32 -13.94 14.88 0.33
CA ALA A 32 -13.04 15.63 -0.53
C ALA A 32 -13.39 17.11 -0.55
N GLY A 33 -12.43 17.96 -0.95
CA GLY A 33 -12.70 19.37 -1.15
C GLY A 33 -11.57 20.12 -1.82
N ILE A 34 -11.93 21.28 -2.31
CA ILE A 34 -11.06 22.23 -3.02
C ILE A 34 -11.25 23.62 -2.41
N CYS A 35 -10.16 24.36 -2.25
CA CYS A 35 -10.17 25.78 -1.94
C CYS A 35 -9.31 26.54 -2.95
N THR A 36 -9.84 27.64 -3.46
CA THR A 36 -9.14 28.57 -4.34
C THR A 36 -9.16 30.00 -3.77
N ILE A 37 -8.29 30.85 -4.29
CA ILE A 37 -8.34 32.28 -4.04
C ILE A 37 -9.03 32.93 -5.24
N ASP A 38 -10.27 33.40 -5.04
CA ASP A 38 -11.05 34.11 -6.02
C ASP A 38 -11.33 35.54 -5.57
N GLN A 39 -10.97 36.54 -6.38
CA GLN A 39 -11.15 37.95 -6.08
C GLN A 39 -10.68 38.39 -4.67
N GLY A 40 -9.56 37.81 -4.23
CA GLY A 40 -8.99 38.08 -2.91
C GLY A 40 -9.76 37.44 -1.74
N GLN A 41 -10.59 36.45 -2.02
CA GLN A 41 -11.30 35.66 -0.99
C GLN A 41 -10.93 34.18 -1.10
N LEU A 42 -10.86 33.50 0.05
CA LEU A 42 -10.75 32.05 0.13
C LEU A 42 -12.15 31.44 -0.09
N VAL A 43 -12.32 30.72 -1.19
CA VAL A 43 -13.58 30.07 -1.56
C VAL A 43 -13.38 28.57 -1.61
N ARG A 44 -14.24 27.80 -0.91
CA ARG A 44 -14.11 26.33 -0.84
C ARG A 44 -15.38 25.60 -1.22
N ARG A 45 -15.24 24.37 -1.77
CA ARG A 45 -16.29 23.36 -1.92
C ARG A 45 -15.82 22.07 -1.29
N ARG A 46 -16.72 21.42 -0.56
CA ARG A 46 -16.44 20.16 0.17
C ARG A 46 -17.62 19.24 0.03
N ALA A 47 -17.34 17.94 -0.06
CA ALA A 47 -18.37 16.90 -0.10
C ALA A 47 -17.94 15.71 0.76
N GLU A 48 -18.92 15.05 1.36
CA GLU A 48 -18.75 13.75 2.01
C GLU A 48 -18.75 12.64 0.97
N GLY A 49 -17.98 11.56 1.20
CA GLY A 49 -17.86 10.41 0.31
C GLY A 49 -16.94 10.66 -0.88
N LYS A 50 -17.17 9.89 -1.93
CA LYS A 50 -16.36 9.85 -3.15
C LYS A 50 -16.35 11.17 -3.93
N LEU A 51 -15.35 11.31 -4.82
CA LEU A 51 -15.15 12.50 -5.65
C LEU A 51 -16.35 12.87 -6.54
N ASP A 52 -17.21 11.90 -6.90
CA ASP A 52 -18.44 12.17 -7.63
C ASP A 52 -19.37 13.12 -6.88
N ASN A 53 -19.35 13.13 -5.55
CA ASN A 53 -20.11 14.05 -4.74
C ASN A 53 -19.55 15.47 -4.84
N LEU A 54 -18.22 15.61 -4.76
CA LEU A 54 -17.56 16.90 -4.98
C LEU A 54 -17.75 17.42 -6.41
N ALA A 55 -17.75 16.52 -7.43
CA ALA A 55 -18.04 16.90 -8.80
C ALA A 55 -19.43 17.55 -8.96
N ARG A 56 -20.45 17.02 -8.25
CA ARG A 56 -21.81 17.59 -8.24
C ARG A 56 -21.85 18.97 -7.59
N GLU A 57 -21.13 19.15 -6.48
CA GLU A 57 -21.00 20.46 -5.83
C GLU A 57 -20.33 21.48 -6.75
N LEU A 58 -19.22 21.12 -7.38
CA LEU A 58 -18.51 21.99 -8.33
C LEU A 58 -19.32 22.33 -9.58
N ALA A 59 -20.19 21.42 -10.03
CA ALA A 59 -21.08 21.67 -11.16
C ALA A 59 -22.23 22.64 -10.79
N SER A 60 -22.73 22.60 -9.55
CA SER A 60 -23.78 23.46 -9.06
C SER A 60 -23.28 24.85 -8.64
N ASP A 61 -22.07 24.92 -8.12
CA ASP A 61 -21.45 26.14 -7.59
C ASP A 61 -19.94 26.15 -7.92
N PRO A 62 -19.56 26.56 -9.15
CA PRO A 62 -18.19 26.51 -9.64
C PRO A 62 -17.21 27.33 -8.79
N LEU A 63 -15.95 26.88 -8.75
CA LEU A 63 -14.83 27.62 -8.18
C LEU A 63 -14.01 28.26 -9.28
N HIS A 64 -13.54 29.47 -9.02
CA HIS A 64 -12.62 30.22 -9.87
C HIS A 64 -11.36 30.56 -9.10
N GLY A 65 -10.31 30.98 -9.81
CA GLY A 65 -9.04 31.40 -9.24
C GLY A 65 -7.85 30.65 -9.85
N THR A 66 -6.69 31.30 -9.79
CA THR A 66 -5.45 30.79 -10.39
C THR A 66 -4.53 30.07 -9.39
N THR A 67 -4.91 30.08 -8.12
CA THR A 67 -4.15 29.40 -7.05
C THR A 67 -5.13 28.66 -6.14
N GLY A 68 -4.81 27.41 -5.84
CA GLY A 68 -5.69 26.60 -4.99
C GLY A 68 -5.03 25.34 -4.45
N ILE A 69 -5.67 24.77 -3.43
CA ILE A 69 -5.33 23.47 -2.83
C ILE A 69 -6.55 22.57 -2.79
N ALA A 70 -6.29 21.26 -2.88
CA ALA A 70 -7.32 20.25 -2.92
C ALA A 70 -6.91 19.04 -2.09
N HIS A 71 -7.91 18.29 -1.61
CA HIS A 71 -7.70 17.18 -0.69
C HIS A 71 -8.72 16.07 -0.88
N THR A 72 -8.27 14.82 -0.81
CA THR A 72 -9.10 13.64 -0.53
C THR A 72 -8.77 13.13 0.85
N ARG A 73 -9.78 12.91 1.68
CA ARG A 73 -9.62 12.59 3.10
C ARG A 73 -9.88 11.12 3.39
N TRP A 74 -8.99 10.55 4.16
CA TRP A 74 -9.20 9.38 4.99
C TRP A 74 -9.33 9.84 6.44
N ALA A 75 -10.49 9.62 7.07
CA ALA A 75 -10.80 10.18 8.38
C ALA A 75 -9.99 9.47 9.49
N THR A 76 -9.18 10.23 10.22
CA THR A 76 -8.47 9.79 11.44
C THR A 76 -9.08 10.44 12.68
N HIS A 77 -9.29 11.75 12.66
CA HIS A 77 -9.91 12.54 13.72
C HIS A 77 -11.17 13.24 13.22
N GLY A 78 -12.27 13.05 13.93
CA GLY A 78 -13.61 13.55 13.54
C GLY A 78 -14.28 12.70 12.46
N ALA A 79 -15.61 12.55 12.56
CA ALA A 79 -16.41 11.78 11.62
C ALA A 79 -16.27 12.27 10.17
N PRO A 80 -16.53 11.43 9.15
CA PRO A 80 -16.43 11.82 7.74
C PRO A 80 -17.62 12.69 7.30
N THR A 81 -17.77 13.85 7.90
CA THR A 81 -18.81 14.84 7.59
C THR A 81 -18.23 16.00 6.77
N VAL A 82 -19.09 16.76 6.09
CA VAL A 82 -18.69 17.98 5.38
C VAL A 82 -17.98 18.99 6.32
N GLY A 83 -18.40 19.08 7.60
CA GLY A 83 -17.77 19.95 8.60
C GLY A 83 -16.30 19.62 8.84
N ASN A 84 -15.97 18.34 8.85
CA ASN A 84 -14.63 17.81 9.07
C ASN A 84 -13.83 17.59 7.77
N ALA A 85 -14.44 17.81 6.59
CA ALA A 85 -13.74 17.70 5.31
C ALA A 85 -12.77 18.87 5.10
N HIS A 86 -11.59 18.56 4.55
CA HIS A 86 -10.63 19.59 4.12
C HIS A 86 -11.03 20.21 2.77
N PRO A 87 -10.58 21.43 2.47
CA PRO A 87 -9.76 22.37 3.24
C PRO A 87 -10.52 23.03 4.40
N HIS A 88 -9.80 23.30 5.52
CA HIS A 88 -10.28 24.18 6.58
C HIS A 88 -9.88 25.63 6.27
N ILE A 89 -10.75 26.58 6.60
CA ILE A 89 -10.48 28.03 6.49
C ILE A 89 -10.53 28.61 7.90
N VAL A 90 -9.45 29.25 8.32
CA VAL A 90 -9.32 29.91 9.61
C VAL A 90 -8.79 31.33 9.37
N GLY A 91 -9.65 32.34 9.50
CA GLY A 91 -9.29 33.73 9.23
C GLY A 91 -8.70 33.93 7.83
N PRO A 92 -7.44 34.39 7.71
CA PRO A 92 -6.79 34.62 6.41
C PRO A 92 -6.14 33.36 5.81
N VAL A 93 -6.24 32.19 6.46
CA VAL A 93 -5.51 30.97 6.08
C VAL A 93 -6.48 29.85 5.70
N ALA A 94 -6.23 29.17 4.59
CA ALA A 94 -6.82 27.87 4.30
C ALA A 94 -5.74 26.79 4.30
N LEU A 95 -6.08 25.57 4.74
CA LEU A 95 -5.12 24.48 4.78
C LEU A 95 -5.75 23.11 4.52
N VAL A 96 -4.91 22.21 4.03
CA VAL A 96 -5.18 20.75 3.93
C VAL A 96 -4.04 19.99 4.61
N HIS A 97 -4.33 18.80 5.12
CA HIS A 97 -3.38 18.01 5.91
C HIS A 97 -3.57 16.52 5.67
N ASN A 98 -2.47 15.84 5.40
CA ASN A 98 -2.33 14.38 5.47
C ASN A 98 -1.53 14.05 6.71
N GLY A 99 -2.03 13.19 7.58
CA GLY A 99 -1.30 12.78 8.78
C GLY A 99 -2.07 12.98 10.06
N ILE A 100 -1.35 13.05 11.17
CA ILE A 100 -1.88 13.25 12.52
C ILE A 100 -0.98 14.22 13.29
N ILE A 101 -1.58 15.24 13.87
CA ILE A 101 -0.92 16.12 14.83
C ILE A 101 -1.16 15.57 16.23
N GLU A 102 -0.21 14.80 16.75
CA GLU A 102 -0.35 14.06 18.01
C GLU A 102 -0.59 14.97 19.22
N ASN A 103 0.07 16.12 19.22
CA ASN A 103 -0.08 17.11 20.31
C ASN A 103 -1.19 18.14 20.07
N PHE A 104 -2.18 17.81 19.21
CA PHE A 104 -3.27 18.76 18.88
C PHE A 104 -4.09 19.17 20.09
N LYS A 105 -4.30 18.27 21.06
CA LYS A 105 -5.16 18.55 22.22
C LYS A 105 -4.63 19.69 23.10
N PRO A 106 -3.38 19.66 23.62
CA PRO A 106 -2.85 20.79 24.38
C PRO A 106 -2.78 22.08 23.57
N LEU A 107 -2.50 22.02 22.25
CA LEU A 107 -2.49 23.18 21.38
C LEU A 107 -3.91 23.76 21.19
N ARG A 108 -4.94 22.91 21.08
CA ARG A 108 -6.34 23.30 21.01
C ARG A 108 -6.80 23.99 22.30
N ASP A 109 -6.41 23.43 23.46
CA ASP A 109 -6.76 24.00 24.77
C ASP A 109 -6.12 25.39 24.96
N GLU A 110 -4.87 25.58 24.53
CA GLU A 110 -4.20 26.91 24.49
C GLU A 110 -5.01 27.92 23.67
N LEU A 111 -5.39 27.54 22.44
CA LEU A 111 -6.12 28.41 21.52
C LEU A 111 -7.53 28.73 22.01
N ILE A 112 -8.21 27.80 22.66
CA ILE A 112 -9.53 28.03 23.31
C ILE A 112 -9.38 29.03 24.46
N ALA A 113 -8.32 28.91 25.26
CA ALA A 113 -8.05 29.88 26.34
C ALA A 113 -7.75 31.29 25.81
N GLU A 114 -7.23 31.40 24.58
CA GLU A 114 -7.08 32.69 23.86
C GLU A 114 -8.38 33.18 23.22
N GLY A 115 -9.51 32.45 23.34
CA GLY A 115 -10.81 32.80 22.80
C GLY A 115 -11.09 32.35 21.38
N ARG A 116 -10.24 31.46 20.80
CA ARG A 116 -10.47 30.87 19.47
C ARG A 116 -11.65 29.89 19.52
N ARG A 117 -12.44 29.87 18.44
CA ARG A 117 -13.56 28.94 18.26
C ARG A 117 -13.24 27.99 17.14
N PHE A 118 -13.49 26.70 17.35
CA PHE A 118 -13.29 25.64 16.41
C PHE A 118 -14.60 25.24 15.74
N GLU A 119 -14.57 25.02 14.43
CA GLU A 119 -15.72 24.60 13.62
C GLU A 119 -15.72 23.08 13.37
N SER A 120 -14.55 22.43 13.50
CA SER A 120 -14.39 21.01 13.26
C SER A 120 -13.86 20.25 14.47
N GLU A 121 -13.91 18.92 14.36
CA GLU A 121 -13.35 17.99 15.34
C GLU A 121 -11.93 17.54 14.94
N THR A 122 -11.37 18.09 13.85
CA THR A 122 -10.08 17.63 13.32
C THR A 122 -8.91 18.25 14.08
N ASP A 123 -7.82 17.53 14.13
CA ASP A 123 -6.52 18.00 14.59
C ASP A 123 -5.94 19.08 13.66
N THR A 124 -6.30 19.06 12.39
CA THR A 124 -5.86 19.98 11.34
C THR A 124 -6.22 21.43 11.62
N GLU A 125 -7.43 21.70 12.12
CA GLU A 125 -7.91 23.06 12.37
C GLU A 125 -7.04 23.79 13.41
N VAL A 126 -6.42 23.05 14.33
CA VAL A 126 -5.48 23.59 15.31
C VAL A 126 -4.29 24.28 14.62
N VAL A 127 -3.75 23.66 13.58
CA VAL A 127 -2.63 24.21 12.79
C VAL A 127 -3.07 25.49 12.09
N GLY A 128 -4.28 25.50 11.51
CA GLY A 128 -4.87 26.70 10.90
C GLY A 128 -4.95 27.86 11.87
N HIS A 129 -5.43 27.63 13.08
CA HIS A 129 -5.50 28.66 14.13
C HIS A 129 -4.13 29.17 14.58
N LEU A 130 -3.13 28.28 14.70
CA LEU A 130 -1.75 28.68 15.06
C LEU A 130 -1.15 29.59 14.00
N VAL A 131 -1.26 29.22 12.71
CA VAL A 131 -0.70 30.01 11.60
C VAL A 131 -1.49 31.33 11.45
N ALA A 132 -2.84 31.28 11.49
CA ALA A 132 -3.65 32.49 11.41
C ALA A 132 -3.33 33.48 12.54
N ARG A 133 -3.06 33.00 13.74
CA ARG A 133 -2.65 33.84 14.88
C ARG A 133 -1.37 34.63 14.58
N GLU A 134 -0.35 33.99 14.01
CA GLU A 134 0.91 34.66 13.70
C GLU A 134 0.74 35.66 12.54
N VAL A 135 -0.05 35.32 11.51
CA VAL A 135 -0.40 36.25 10.42
C VAL A 135 -1.14 37.48 10.95
N GLU A 136 -2.14 37.31 11.81
CA GLU A 136 -2.92 38.39 12.46
C GLU A 136 -2.04 39.27 13.35
N ARG A 137 -0.94 38.74 13.87
CA ARG A 137 0.08 39.51 14.62
C ARG A 137 1.04 40.28 13.69
N GLY A 138 0.91 40.13 12.37
CA GLY A 138 1.70 40.83 11.36
C GLY A 138 2.91 40.06 10.83
N ALA A 139 3.04 38.77 11.13
CA ALA A 139 4.06 37.95 10.53
C ALA A 139 3.77 37.70 9.03
N SER A 140 4.83 37.59 8.22
CA SER A 140 4.67 37.13 6.84
C SER A 140 4.16 35.67 6.83
N PRO A 141 3.52 35.20 5.75
CA PRO A 141 3.13 33.78 5.62
C PRO A 141 4.27 32.81 5.91
N GLN A 142 5.47 33.10 5.40
CA GLN A 142 6.67 32.28 5.59
C GLN A 142 7.09 32.25 7.07
N ASP A 143 7.16 33.42 7.72
CA ASP A 143 7.56 33.51 9.13
C ASP A 143 6.50 32.86 10.05
N ALA A 144 5.21 32.99 9.71
CA ALA A 144 4.12 32.36 10.46
C ALA A 144 4.23 30.84 10.42
N VAL A 145 4.43 30.25 9.23
CA VAL A 145 4.62 28.81 9.07
C VAL A 145 5.90 28.35 9.76
N ALA A 146 7.04 29.00 9.51
CA ALA A 146 8.33 28.68 10.14
C ALA A 146 8.26 28.70 11.68
N THR A 147 7.46 29.60 12.27
CA THR A 147 7.23 29.70 13.72
C THR A 147 6.37 28.55 14.25
N VAL A 148 5.38 28.09 13.47
CA VAL A 148 4.42 27.07 13.91
C VAL A 148 4.96 25.64 13.74
N LEU A 149 5.66 25.34 12.65
CA LEU A 149 6.12 23.97 12.36
C LEU A 149 6.88 23.30 13.52
N PRO A 150 7.83 23.95 14.23
CA PRO A 150 8.53 23.33 15.36
C PRO A 150 7.66 23.00 16.57
N ARG A 151 6.43 23.53 16.62
CA ARG A 151 5.46 23.27 17.69
C ARG A 151 4.65 22.01 17.47
N LEU A 152 4.63 21.47 16.24
CA LEU A 152 3.85 20.32 15.86
C LEU A 152 4.61 19.04 16.15
N THR A 153 3.91 18.04 16.69
CA THR A 153 4.43 16.69 16.91
C THR A 153 3.57 15.70 16.13
N GLY A 154 4.18 14.70 15.52
CA GLY A 154 3.51 13.68 14.73
C GLY A 154 3.92 13.68 13.25
N ALA A 155 3.26 12.85 12.45
CA ALA A 155 3.51 12.75 11.02
C ALA A 155 2.51 13.60 10.24
N PHE A 156 3.00 14.50 9.38
CA PHE A 156 2.15 15.39 8.60
C PHE A 156 2.74 15.79 7.24
N ALA A 157 1.87 16.01 6.26
CA ALA A 157 2.11 16.83 5.09
C ALA A 157 0.98 17.87 5.01
N ILE A 158 1.33 19.14 4.97
CA ILE A 158 0.37 20.25 5.04
C ILE A 158 0.58 21.18 3.85
N ALA A 159 -0.51 21.70 3.27
CA ALA A 159 -0.46 22.78 2.30
C ALA A 159 -1.35 23.94 2.77
N PHE A 160 -0.80 25.15 2.67
CA PHE A 160 -1.45 26.40 3.12
C PHE A 160 -1.70 27.34 1.94
N LEU A 161 -2.87 27.99 1.93
CA LEU A 161 -3.19 29.19 1.16
C LEU A 161 -3.35 30.40 2.09
N PHE A 162 -3.00 31.56 1.58
CA PHE A 162 -3.13 32.83 2.31
C PHE A 162 -3.94 33.82 1.48
N ARG A 163 -5.07 34.29 2.03
CA ARG A 163 -6.04 35.16 1.34
C ARG A 163 -5.39 36.36 0.64
N ASP A 164 -4.46 37.01 1.31
CA ASP A 164 -3.83 38.25 0.85
C ASP A 164 -2.57 37.99 -0.02
N HIS A 165 -2.26 36.71 -0.34
CA HIS A 165 -1.14 36.28 -1.17
C HIS A 165 -1.62 35.30 -2.26
N PRO A 166 -2.25 35.81 -3.34
CA PRO A 166 -2.92 34.99 -4.34
C PRO A 166 -1.98 34.16 -5.25
N ASP A 167 -0.68 34.34 -5.15
CA ASP A 167 0.36 33.64 -5.91
C ASP A 167 1.24 32.72 -5.02
N LEU A 168 0.74 32.33 -3.84
CA LEU A 168 1.52 31.63 -2.84
C LEU A 168 0.81 30.37 -2.33
N ILE A 169 1.56 29.25 -2.36
CA ILE A 169 1.29 28.05 -1.54
C ILE A 169 2.52 27.80 -0.67
N ILE A 170 2.32 27.44 0.58
CA ILE A 170 3.40 26.90 1.43
C ILE A 170 3.06 25.45 1.73
N GLY A 171 4.01 24.54 1.42
CA GLY A 171 3.91 23.12 1.76
C GLY A 171 4.93 22.75 2.82
N ALA A 172 4.57 21.88 3.77
CA ALA A 172 5.49 21.39 4.79
C ALA A 172 5.29 19.89 5.02
N ARG A 173 6.37 19.16 5.31
CA ARG A 173 6.29 17.73 5.61
C ARG A 173 7.10 17.31 6.83
N MET A 174 6.56 16.31 7.51
CA MET A 174 7.22 15.50 8.55
C MET A 174 6.58 14.11 8.52
N GLY A 175 7.32 13.05 8.24
CA GLY A 175 6.76 11.69 8.16
C GLY A 175 5.94 11.40 6.89
N ALA A 176 4.91 12.19 6.59
CA ALA A 176 4.08 12.02 5.40
C ALA A 176 4.75 12.58 4.13
N PRO A 177 4.58 11.93 2.94
CA PRO A 177 5.24 12.37 1.71
C PRO A 177 4.66 13.67 1.15
N LEU A 178 5.54 14.53 0.60
CA LEU A 178 5.18 15.74 -0.13
C LEU A 178 6.24 16.04 -1.20
N THR A 179 5.79 16.45 -2.38
CA THR A 179 6.65 16.79 -3.51
C THR A 179 6.28 18.15 -4.08
N VAL A 180 7.26 18.81 -4.66
CA VAL A 180 7.04 20.03 -5.47
C VAL A 180 7.28 19.74 -6.93
N GLY A 181 6.46 20.32 -7.81
CA GLY A 181 6.54 20.17 -9.26
C GLY A 181 6.88 21.49 -9.94
N TYR A 182 7.84 21.45 -10.87
CA TYR A 182 8.32 22.61 -11.62
C TYR A 182 7.68 22.66 -13.01
N GLY A 183 6.87 23.68 -13.28
CA GLY A 183 6.26 23.95 -14.59
C GLY A 183 6.80 25.19 -15.26
N GLU A 184 6.21 25.57 -16.39
CA GLU A 184 6.55 26.81 -17.11
C GLU A 184 5.53 27.90 -16.78
N GLY A 185 5.96 28.89 -15.97
CA GLY A 185 5.09 29.97 -15.49
C GLY A 185 4.02 29.54 -14.47
N GLU A 186 4.13 28.35 -13.95
CA GLU A 186 3.28 27.78 -12.89
C GLU A 186 4.03 26.67 -12.16
N ASN A 187 3.67 26.42 -10.90
CA ASN A 187 4.31 25.41 -10.09
C ASN A 187 3.26 24.64 -9.24
N TYR A 188 3.66 23.47 -8.74
CA TYR A 188 2.75 22.48 -8.18
C TYR A 188 3.24 21.96 -6.83
N LEU A 189 2.29 21.47 -6.04
CA LEU A 189 2.51 20.71 -4.82
C LEU A 189 1.67 19.43 -4.89
N GLY A 190 2.21 18.30 -4.46
CA GLY A 190 1.47 17.04 -4.42
C GLY A 190 1.97 16.12 -3.33
N SER A 191 1.07 15.35 -2.72
CA SER A 191 1.46 14.29 -1.81
C SER A 191 2.06 13.07 -2.51
N ASP A 192 2.01 13.06 -3.85
CA ASP A 192 2.57 12.04 -4.72
C ASP A 192 2.89 12.66 -6.08
N ALA A 193 3.92 12.15 -6.76
CA ALA A 193 4.26 12.54 -8.12
C ALA A 193 3.10 12.33 -9.12
N LEU A 194 2.27 11.29 -8.92
CA LEU A 194 1.07 11.02 -9.72
C LEU A 194 0.07 12.17 -9.72
N ALA A 195 -0.02 12.91 -8.61
CA ALA A 195 -0.93 14.04 -8.47
C ALA A 195 -0.65 15.16 -9.49
N VAL A 196 0.63 15.39 -9.78
CA VAL A 196 1.13 16.49 -10.62
C VAL A 196 1.61 16.02 -11.99
N ALA A 197 1.68 14.70 -12.23
CA ALA A 197 2.17 14.10 -13.46
C ALA A 197 1.50 14.61 -14.77
N PRO A 198 0.21 15.02 -14.79
CA PRO A 198 -0.39 15.60 -16.00
C PRO A 198 0.24 16.91 -16.46
N TRP A 199 0.89 17.64 -15.57
CA TRP A 199 1.35 19.00 -15.83
C TRP A 199 2.87 19.13 -15.82
N THR A 200 3.55 18.25 -15.06
CA THR A 200 5.01 18.23 -15.04
C THR A 200 5.55 16.85 -14.66
N GLN A 201 6.68 16.50 -15.27
CA GLN A 201 7.51 15.36 -14.86
C GLN A 201 8.70 15.81 -13.98
N ARG A 202 9.00 17.12 -13.95
CA ARG A 202 10.10 17.69 -13.19
C ARG A 202 9.65 17.94 -11.77
N ILE A 203 10.09 17.10 -10.86
CA ILE A 203 9.71 17.17 -9.45
C ILE A 203 10.92 17.16 -8.54
N ALA A 204 10.76 17.69 -7.33
CA ALA A 204 11.67 17.42 -6.23
C ALA A 204 10.89 16.86 -5.05
N TYR A 205 11.41 15.78 -4.46
CA TYR A 205 10.90 15.25 -3.22
C TYR A 205 11.44 16.07 -2.05
N LEU A 206 10.55 16.47 -1.16
CA LEU A 206 10.95 17.11 0.08
C LEU A 206 11.52 16.06 1.04
N ASP A 207 12.58 16.40 1.76
CA ASP A 207 13.14 15.56 2.81
C ASP A 207 12.42 15.76 4.14
N GLU A 208 12.78 14.98 5.14
CA GLU A 208 12.17 14.99 6.47
C GLU A 208 12.35 16.33 7.17
N GLY A 209 11.25 17.00 7.47
CA GLY A 209 11.25 18.32 8.10
C GLY A 209 11.36 19.49 7.12
N ASP A 210 11.42 19.23 5.81
CA ASP A 210 11.43 20.30 4.81
C ASP A 210 10.07 21.01 4.72
N TRP A 211 10.16 22.28 4.34
CA TRP A 211 9.01 23.05 3.89
C TRP A 211 9.37 23.89 2.65
N ALA A 212 8.39 24.16 1.81
CA ALA A 212 8.59 24.81 0.53
C ALA A 212 7.62 25.98 0.34
N VAL A 213 8.15 27.07 -0.21
CA VAL A 213 7.40 28.23 -0.70
C VAL A 213 7.24 28.09 -2.20
N VAL A 214 6.02 27.82 -2.64
CA VAL A 214 5.70 27.60 -4.05
C VAL A 214 5.01 28.85 -4.59
N ARG A 215 5.68 29.50 -5.55
CA ARG A 215 5.17 30.66 -6.29
C ARG A 215 5.15 30.37 -7.78
N ARG A 216 4.53 31.24 -8.55
CA ARG A 216 4.49 31.13 -9.99
C ARG A 216 5.88 31.21 -10.63
N GLU A 217 6.73 32.09 -10.10
CA GLU A 217 8.06 32.36 -10.61
C GLU A 217 9.11 31.33 -10.19
N GLY A 218 8.84 30.55 -9.13
CA GLY A 218 9.78 29.58 -8.62
C GLY A 218 9.39 28.94 -7.30
N ILE A 219 10.25 28.04 -6.85
CA ILE A 219 10.09 27.27 -5.60
C ILE A 219 11.33 27.48 -4.76
N GLU A 220 11.12 27.84 -3.50
CA GLU A 220 12.16 27.90 -2.49
C GLU A 220 11.90 26.80 -1.46
N ILE A 221 12.95 26.05 -1.10
CA ILE A 221 12.85 24.96 -0.13
C ILE A 221 13.73 25.32 1.07
N PHE A 222 13.22 25.01 2.25
CA PHE A 222 13.89 25.22 3.53
C PHE A 222 13.92 23.91 4.31
N ASP A 223 15.01 23.69 5.06
CA ASP A 223 15.14 22.56 5.96
C ASP A 223 14.39 22.80 7.30
N ARG A 224 14.42 21.82 8.18
CA ARG A 224 13.81 21.89 9.52
C ARG A 224 14.34 23.02 10.41
N ASP A 225 15.56 23.52 10.11
CA ASP A 225 16.20 24.61 10.82
C ASP A 225 15.94 25.97 10.15
N ASN A 226 15.00 26.01 9.18
CA ASN A 226 14.65 27.19 8.36
C ASN A 226 15.81 27.72 7.51
N ARG A 227 16.75 26.86 7.11
CA ARG A 227 17.85 27.22 6.19
C ARG A 227 17.45 26.88 4.77
N PRO A 228 17.81 27.71 3.77
CA PRO A 228 17.62 27.35 2.38
C PRO A 228 18.25 26.00 2.05
N ALA A 229 17.47 25.12 1.44
CA ALA A 229 17.88 23.77 1.06
C ALA A 229 17.70 23.56 -0.44
N THR A 230 18.59 22.79 -1.04
CA THR A 230 18.47 22.37 -2.43
C THR A 230 18.12 20.88 -2.47
N ARG A 231 17.11 20.52 -3.27
CA ARG A 231 16.72 19.13 -3.51
C ARG A 231 16.93 18.81 -4.99
N GLU A 232 17.30 17.59 -5.27
CA GLU A 232 17.49 17.13 -6.64
C GLU A 232 16.17 17.18 -7.40
N ILE A 233 16.19 17.79 -8.58
CA ILE A 233 15.05 17.79 -9.50
C ILE A 233 15.21 16.55 -10.38
N VAL A 234 14.25 15.62 -10.26
CA VAL A 234 14.21 14.38 -11.02
C VAL A 234 13.04 14.34 -11.99
N GLU A 235 13.18 13.55 -13.04
CA GLU A 235 12.03 13.18 -13.88
C GLU A 235 11.27 12.03 -13.21
N SER A 236 10.02 12.26 -12.85
CA SER A 236 9.26 11.33 -12.00
C SER A 236 8.97 9.99 -12.67
N GLY A 237 8.97 9.90 -14.00
CA GLY A 237 8.52 8.72 -14.74
C GLY A 237 7.04 8.34 -14.47
N ALA A 238 6.33 9.11 -13.64
CA ALA A 238 4.92 8.86 -13.34
C ALA A 238 4.09 9.05 -14.62
N SER A 239 3.21 8.09 -14.91
CA SER A 239 2.37 8.16 -16.12
C SER A 239 1.42 9.35 -16.04
N SER A 240 1.40 10.17 -17.10
CA SER A 240 0.41 11.22 -17.29
C SER A 240 -0.95 10.66 -17.70
N ALA A 241 -0.99 9.42 -18.23
CA ALA A 241 -2.24 8.76 -18.61
C ALA A 241 -3.01 8.27 -17.37
N PRO A 242 -4.33 8.39 -17.35
CA PRO A 242 -5.14 7.78 -16.30
C PRO A 242 -5.03 6.25 -16.39
N VAL A 243 -5.07 5.59 -15.23
CA VAL A 243 -5.21 4.13 -15.19
C VAL A 243 -6.68 3.81 -15.48
N GLU A 244 -6.95 3.14 -16.59
CA GLU A 244 -8.32 2.77 -16.98
C GLU A 244 -8.62 1.31 -16.63
N LYS A 245 -9.87 1.01 -16.34
CA LYS A 245 -10.35 -0.37 -16.11
C LYS A 245 -10.31 -1.23 -17.38
N GLY A 246 -10.36 -0.59 -18.56
CA GLY A 246 -10.51 -1.29 -19.83
C GLY A 246 -11.85 -2.03 -19.88
N ASN A 247 -11.83 -3.29 -20.29
CA ASN A 247 -13.02 -4.14 -20.41
C ASN A 247 -13.43 -4.83 -19.10
N TYR A 248 -12.76 -4.55 -17.98
CA TYR A 248 -13.05 -5.16 -16.68
C TYR A 248 -14.07 -4.35 -15.89
N ALA A 249 -14.90 -5.03 -15.11
CA ALA A 249 -15.89 -4.38 -14.26
C ALA A 249 -15.22 -3.57 -13.12
N HIS A 250 -14.13 -4.10 -12.55
CA HIS A 250 -13.41 -3.54 -11.41
C HIS A 250 -11.90 -3.50 -11.65
N TYR A 251 -11.19 -2.59 -10.96
CA TYR A 251 -9.73 -2.56 -10.99
C TYR A 251 -9.13 -3.85 -10.44
N MET A 252 -9.64 -4.35 -9.33
CA MET A 252 -9.17 -5.61 -8.75
C MET A 252 -9.25 -6.77 -9.74
N GLN A 253 -10.34 -6.90 -10.50
CA GLN A 253 -10.46 -7.92 -11.54
C GLN A 253 -9.36 -7.77 -12.59
N LYS A 254 -9.19 -6.57 -13.12
CA LYS A 254 -8.12 -6.27 -14.08
C LYS A 254 -6.76 -6.66 -13.52
N GLU A 255 -6.47 -6.27 -12.29
CA GLU A 255 -5.19 -6.50 -11.61
C GLU A 255 -4.93 -7.99 -11.36
N ILE A 256 -5.97 -8.78 -11.06
CA ILE A 256 -5.87 -10.24 -10.97
C ILE A 256 -5.49 -10.83 -12.34
N PHE A 257 -6.12 -10.37 -13.42
CA PHE A 257 -5.85 -10.87 -14.78
C PHE A 257 -4.54 -10.34 -15.38
N GLU A 258 -3.96 -9.27 -14.84
CA GLU A 258 -2.64 -8.77 -15.24
C GLU A 258 -1.48 -9.58 -14.65
N GLN A 259 -1.69 -10.42 -13.65
CA GLN A 259 -0.63 -11.13 -12.92
C GLN A 259 0.34 -11.89 -13.82
N PRO A 260 -0.07 -12.66 -14.85
CA PRO A 260 0.88 -13.35 -15.71
C PRO A 260 1.88 -12.40 -16.38
N ILE A 261 1.40 -11.25 -16.86
CA ILE A 261 2.21 -10.26 -17.57
C ILE A 261 3.18 -9.57 -16.61
N VAL A 262 2.69 -9.07 -15.47
CA VAL A 262 3.52 -8.31 -14.55
C VAL A 262 4.50 -9.18 -13.76
N VAL A 263 4.17 -10.44 -13.52
CA VAL A 263 5.12 -11.42 -12.96
C VAL A 263 6.24 -11.73 -13.95
N ALA A 264 5.91 -11.92 -15.25
CA ALA A 264 6.92 -12.06 -16.28
C ALA A 264 7.84 -10.84 -16.37
N GLN A 265 7.28 -9.62 -16.36
CA GLN A 265 8.06 -8.39 -16.37
C GLN A 265 8.95 -8.25 -15.13
N THR A 266 8.43 -8.60 -13.96
CA THR A 266 9.21 -8.62 -12.72
C THR A 266 10.39 -9.59 -12.80
N LEU A 267 10.13 -10.83 -13.21
CA LEU A 267 11.15 -11.87 -13.33
C LEU A 267 12.24 -11.52 -14.35
N GLN A 268 11.93 -10.78 -15.43
CA GLN A 268 12.94 -10.32 -16.40
C GLN A 268 14.07 -9.49 -15.76
N SER A 269 13.80 -8.81 -14.67
CA SER A 269 14.79 -8.02 -13.93
C SER A 269 15.71 -8.89 -13.03
N TYR A 270 15.29 -10.12 -12.73
CA TYR A 270 15.93 -10.99 -11.74
C TYR A 270 16.41 -12.33 -12.29
N VAL A 271 16.04 -12.67 -13.51
CA VAL A 271 16.36 -13.97 -14.11
C VAL A 271 17.02 -13.76 -15.45
N ARG A 272 18.11 -14.47 -15.71
CA ARG A 272 18.82 -14.56 -16.99
C ARG A 272 18.57 -15.92 -17.63
N PRO A 273 17.53 -16.05 -18.46
CA PRO A 273 17.07 -17.34 -18.94
C PRO A 273 18.13 -18.13 -19.74
N PHE A 274 18.85 -17.44 -20.61
CA PHE A 274 19.86 -18.05 -21.48
C PHE A 274 21.08 -18.54 -20.70
N GLU A 275 21.40 -17.89 -19.60
CA GLU A 275 22.50 -18.24 -18.72
C GLU A 275 22.06 -19.23 -17.65
N GLY A 276 20.74 -19.35 -17.42
CA GLY A 276 20.15 -20.17 -16.35
C GLY A 276 20.56 -19.66 -14.98
N GLU A 277 20.56 -18.34 -14.77
CA GLU A 277 21.00 -17.69 -13.54
C GLU A 277 19.93 -16.79 -12.97
N VAL A 278 19.93 -16.68 -11.64
CA VAL A 278 19.23 -15.62 -10.93
C VAL A 278 20.22 -14.48 -10.66
N ALA A 279 19.88 -13.25 -11.05
CA ALA A 279 20.75 -12.09 -10.91
C ALA A 279 20.03 -10.95 -10.18
N LEU A 280 20.43 -10.70 -8.95
CA LEU A 280 19.97 -9.51 -8.20
C LEU A 280 20.91 -8.31 -8.48
N PRO A 281 20.43 -7.07 -8.32
CA PRO A 281 21.25 -5.86 -8.42
C PRO A 281 22.12 -5.65 -7.16
N VAL A 282 22.88 -6.69 -6.76
CA VAL A 282 23.69 -6.71 -5.55
C VAL A 282 24.94 -7.54 -5.78
N ALA A 283 26.06 -7.15 -5.21
CA ALA A 283 27.27 -7.95 -5.28
C ALA A 283 27.09 -9.27 -4.50
N GLU A 284 27.57 -10.38 -5.08
CA GLU A 284 27.44 -11.71 -4.47
C GLU A 284 28.10 -11.79 -3.08
N ALA A 285 29.26 -11.12 -2.90
CA ALA A 285 29.95 -11.03 -1.60
C ALA A 285 29.08 -10.38 -0.50
N ASP A 286 28.18 -9.49 -0.86
CA ASP A 286 27.25 -8.88 0.08
C ASP A 286 26.20 -9.86 0.59
N LEU A 287 25.74 -10.78 -0.26
CA LEU A 287 24.81 -11.85 0.13
C LEU A 287 25.51 -12.99 0.86
N GLU A 288 26.75 -13.30 0.49
CA GLU A 288 27.57 -14.31 1.17
C GLU A 288 27.74 -13.96 2.67
N SER A 289 27.87 -12.68 3.00
CA SER A 289 28.03 -12.21 4.38
C SER A 289 26.77 -12.33 5.24
N VAL A 290 25.58 -12.55 4.67
CA VAL A 290 24.30 -12.58 5.39
C VAL A 290 24.19 -13.85 6.25
N GLU A 291 24.30 -13.73 7.57
CA GLU A 291 24.15 -14.86 8.50
C GLU A 291 22.72 -15.02 9.02
N ARG A 292 21.95 -13.94 9.04
CA ARG A 292 20.55 -13.89 9.45
C ARG A 292 19.81 -12.86 8.61
N LEU A 293 18.57 -13.18 8.25
CA LEU A 293 17.64 -12.28 7.57
C LEU A 293 16.49 -11.91 8.50
N THR A 294 16.24 -10.61 8.70
CA THR A 294 15.05 -10.13 9.40
C THR A 294 14.09 -9.54 8.38
N ILE A 295 12.89 -10.08 8.26
CA ILE A 295 11.84 -9.61 7.34
C ILE A 295 10.79 -8.84 8.13
N VAL A 296 10.45 -7.63 7.68
CA VAL A 296 9.45 -6.78 8.37
C VAL A 296 8.47 -6.21 7.34
N ALA A 297 7.17 -6.39 7.59
CA ALA A 297 6.11 -5.92 6.69
C ALA A 297 4.75 -5.83 7.40
N CYS A 298 3.73 -5.36 6.70
CA CYS A 298 2.33 -5.34 7.12
C CYS A 298 1.44 -6.09 6.13
N GLY A 299 0.33 -6.69 6.61
CA GLY A 299 -0.76 -7.23 5.80
C GLY A 299 -0.29 -8.26 4.75
N THR A 300 -0.77 -8.12 3.54
CA THR A 300 -0.41 -8.98 2.39
C THR A 300 1.10 -9.09 2.16
N SER A 301 1.85 -8.00 2.33
CA SER A 301 3.32 -8.02 2.22
C SER A 301 3.98 -8.83 3.34
N PHE A 302 3.40 -8.86 4.53
CA PHE A 302 3.86 -9.75 5.61
C PHE A 302 3.67 -11.23 5.25
N TYR A 303 2.56 -11.58 4.59
CA TYR A 303 2.34 -12.95 4.13
C TYR A 303 3.30 -13.35 3.00
N ALA A 304 3.67 -12.43 2.11
CA ALA A 304 4.74 -12.67 1.16
C ALA A 304 6.08 -12.96 1.87
N GLY A 305 6.38 -12.21 2.92
CA GLY A 305 7.54 -12.45 3.78
C GLY A 305 7.52 -13.80 4.49
N LEU A 306 6.34 -14.26 4.95
CA LEU A 306 6.18 -15.60 5.54
C LEU A 306 6.49 -16.70 4.53
N VAL A 307 6.08 -16.57 3.27
CA VAL A 307 6.45 -17.51 2.20
C VAL A 307 7.97 -17.49 1.98
N ALA A 308 8.56 -16.28 1.90
CA ALA A 308 10.00 -16.12 1.72
C ALA A 308 10.82 -16.79 2.83
N LYS A 309 10.32 -16.77 4.07
CA LYS A 309 10.98 -17.49 5.19
C LYS A 309 11.17 -18.97 4.86
N TYR A 310 10.12 -19.65 4.38
CA TYR A 310 10.23 -21.05 3.99
C TYR A 310 11.28 -21.26 2.89
N TRP A 311 11.28 -20.43 1.86
CA TRP A 311 12.23 -20.55 0.75
C TRP A 311 13.67 -20.28 1.18
N VAL A 312 13.93 -19.21 1.95
CA VAL A 312 15.29 -18.86 2.39
C VAL A 312 15.84 -19.93 3.34
N GLU A 313 15.05 -20.39 4.31
CA GLU A 313 15.48 -21.42 5.24
C GLU A 313 15.70 -22.76 4.53
N GLN A 314 14.87 -23.08 3.52
CA GLN A 314 14.99 -24.34 2.76
C GLN A 314 16.19 -24.32 1.81
N PHE A 315 16.35 -23.27 1.02
CA PHE A 315 17.35 -23.23 -0.05
C PHE A 315 18.69 -22.66 0.41
N ALA A 316 18.67 -21.53 1.10
CA ALA A 316 19.90 -20.83 1.52
C ALA A 316 20.43 -21.30 2.89
N ARG A 317 19.61 -21.99 3.69
CA ARG A 317 19.93 -22.40 5.07
C ARG A 317 20.32 -21.23 5.97
N VAL A 318 19.76 -20.06 5.69
CA VAL A 318 19.91 -18.84 6.50
C VAL A 318 18.70 -18.71 7.41
N PRO A 319 18.88 -18.53 8.72
CA PRO A 319 17.79 -18.28 9.66
C PRO A 319 17.03 -17.01 9.30
N VAL A 320 15.69 -17.07 9.37
CA VAL A 320 14.82 -15.93 9.06
C VAL A 320 13.92 -15.62 10.24
N ASP A 321 14.06 -14.41 10.77
CA ASP A 321 13.08 -13.81 11.65
C ASP A 321 12.09 -12.98 10.81
N ILE A 322 10.80 -13.07 11.15
CA ILE A 322 9.78 -12.26 10.48
C ILE A 322 8.89 -11.61 11.52
N ASP A 323 8.54 -10.34 11.31
CA ASP A 323 7.75 -9.55 12.24
C ASP A 323 6.76 -8.63 11.53
N VAL A 324 5.67 -8.30 12.22
CA VAL A 324 4.73 -7.27 11.80
C VAL A 324 5.31 -5.90 12.13
N ALA A 325 5.32 -4.99 11.17
CA ALA A 325 6.03 -3.71 11.31
C ALA A 325 5.49 -2.85 12.47
N SER A 326 4.17 -2.85 12.72
CA SER A 326 3.56 -2.13 13.84
C SER A 326 4.06 -2.60 15.22
N GLU A 327 4.39 -3.89 15.35
CA GLU A 327 4.92 -4.45 16.59
C GLU A 327 6.45 -4.30 16.68
N PHE A 328 7.14 -4.53 15.54
CA PHE A 328 8.59 -4.47 15.46
C PHE A 328 9.16 -3.14 15.97
N ARG A 329 8.57 -2.02 15.56
CA ARG A 329 9.05 -0.68 15.93
C ARG A 329 8.98 -0.36 17.43
N TYR A 330 8.08 -1.02 18.18
CA TYR A 330 7.84 -0.72 19.60
C TYR A 330 8.39 -1.76 20.56
N ARG A 331 8.55 -3.02 20.13
CA ARG A 331 9.01 -4.08 21.03
C ARG A 331 10.52 -4.10 21.29
N GLN A 332 11.28 -3.17 20.69
CA GLN A 332 12.74 -3.09 20.83
C GLN A 332 13.44 -4.42 20.47
N PRO A 333 13.32 -4.90 19.20
CA PRO A 333 13.92 -6.17 18.80
C PRO A 333 15.44 -6.14 18.96
N VAL A 334 16.02 -7.26 19.33
CA VAL A 334 17.48 -7.41 19.40
C VAL A 334 17.98 -7.76 17.99
N LEU A 335 18.73 -6.85 17.39
CA LEU A 335 19.34 -7.03 16.06
C LEU A 335 20.86 -7.06 16.21
N GLU A 336 21.50 -8.04 15.61
CA GLU A 336 22.95 -8.11 15.58
C GLU A 336 23.51 -7.12 14.56
N PRO A 337 24.51 -6.30 14.90
CA PRO A 337 25.10 -5.33 13.97
C PRO A 337 25.61 -6.00 12.68
N GLY A 338 25.33 -5.37 11.52
CA GLY A 338 25.73 -5.89 10.22
C GLY A 338 24.78 -6.95 9.63
N GLY A 339 23.66 -7.26 10.30
CA GLY A 339 22.58 -8.09 9.76
C GLY A 339 21.89 -7.48 8.55
N LEU A 340 21.14 -8.27 7.81
CA LEU A 340 20.28 -7.81 6.71
C LEU A 340 18.83 -7.76 7.17
N ALA A 341 18.25 -6.55 7.12
CA ALA A 341 16.82 -6.34 7.35
C ALA A 341 16.12 -6.06 6.02
N LEU A 342 15.10 -6.87 5.70
CA LEU A 342 14.32 -6.81 4.47
C LEU A 342 12.93 -6.25 4.78
N PHE A 343 12.58 -5.15 4.15
CA PHE A 343 11.28 -4.50 4.27
C PHE A 343 10.49 -4.68 2.98
N ILE A 344 9.23 -5.08 3.11
CA ILE A 344 8.36 -5.36 1.96
C ILE A 344 7.15 -4.42 2.02
N SER A 345 6.93 -3.65 0.94
CA SER A 345 5.78 -2.74 0.81
C SER A 345 5.41 -2.55 -0.66
N GLN A 346 4.13 -2.49 -0.97
CA GLN A 346 3.70 -2.13 -2.32
C GLN A 346 4.00 -0.65 -2.60
N SER A 347 3.58 0.25 -1.72
CA SER A 347 3.72 1.70 -1.91
C SER A 347 5.10 2.25 -1.52
N GLY A 348 5.81 1.58 -0.60
CA GLY A 348 7.02 2.10 0.03
C GLY A 348 6.80 3.31 0.94
N GLU A 349 5.54 3.57 1.32
CA GLU A 349 5.13 4.70 2.16
C GLU A 349 4.33 4.25 3.40
N THR A 350 4.25 2.95 3.68
CA THR A 350 3.55 2.43 4.87
C THR A 350 4.25 2.92 6.13
N ALA A 351 3.54 3.68 6.96
CA ALA A 351 4.12 4.39 8.11
C ALA A 351 4.87 3.45 9.06
N ASP A 352 4.23 2.37 9.50
CA ASP A 352 4.86 1.41 10.40
C ASP A 352 6.10 0.76 9.79
N THR A 353 6.01 0.38 8.50
CA THR A 353 7.13 -0.28 7.81
C THR A 353 8.31 0.69 7.62
N LEU A 354 8.04 1.95 7.30
CA LEU A 354 9.08 2.97 7.17
C LEU A 354 9.74 3.29 8.54
N ALA A 355 8.95 3.38 9.59
CA ALA A 355 9.47 3.58 10.94
C ALA A 355 10.29 2.38 11.44
N ALA A 356 9.84 1.16 11.15
CA ALA A 356 10.57 -0.07 11.45
C ALA A 356 11.91 -0.13 10.66
N LEU A 357 11.92 0.32 9.41
CA LEU A 357 13.13 0.44 8.59
C LEU A 357 14.16 1.38 9.26
N ARG A 358 13.71 2.57 9.65
CA ARG A 358 14.57 3.56 10.30
C ARG A 358 15.11 3.04 11.64
N HIS A 359 14.25 2.38 12.43
CA HIS A 359 14.66 1.72 13.67
C HIS A 359 15.75 0.66 13.44
N ALA A 360 15.60 -0.19 12.42
CA ALA A 360 16.62 -1.18 12.07
C ALA A 360 17.94 -0.53 11.60
N ARG A 361 17.86 0.57 10.86
CA ARG A 361 19.04 1.36 10.44
C ARG A 361 19.79 1.94 11.63
N GLU A 362 19.09 2.49 12.62
CA GLU A 362 19.69 2.97 13.88
C GLU A 362 20.45 1.86 14.62
N GLN A 363 20.02 0.62 14.47
CA GLN A 363 20.68 -0.57 15.00
C GLN A 363 21.73 -1.18 14.03
N GLN A 364 22.22 -0.39 13.08
CA GLN A 364 23.30 -0.74 12.15
C GLN A 364 22.97 -1.95 11.24
N GLN A 365 21.69 -2.17 10.92
CA GLN A 365 21.32 -3.15 9.91
C GLN A 365 21.55 -2.60 8.51
N ARG A 366 21.94 -3.47 7.58
CA ARG A 366 21.83 -3.22 6.15
C ARG A 366 20.37 -3.32 5.75
N ILE A 367 19.88 -2.38 4.97
CA ILE A 367 18.47 -2.26 4.62
C ILE A 367 18.24 -2.71 3.19
N ALA A 368 17.50 -3.79 3.02
CA ALA A 368 16.94 -4.22 1.73
C ALA A 368 15.45 -3.88 1.66
N VAL A 369 14.96 -3.47 0.49
CA VAL A 369 13.55 -3.11 0.29
C VAL A 369 13.00 -3.76 -0.97
N VAL A 370 11.90 -4.50 -0.83
CA VAL A 370 11.06 -4.94 -1.96
C VAL A 370 9.88 -3.98 -2.08
N VAL A 371 9.79 -3.25 -3.20
CA VAL A 371 8.81 -2.18 -3.38
C VAL A 371 8.37 -2.04 -4.83
N ASN A 372 7.11 -1.62 -5.04
CA ASN A 372 6.59 -1.38 -6.39
C ASN A 372 6.78 0.07 -6.87
N VAL A 373 7.03 1.01 -5.95
CA VAL A 373 7.27 2.43 -6.27
C VAL A 373 8.73 2.76 -5.99
N PRO A 374 9.62 2.74 -7.01
CA PRO A 374 11.07 2.88 -6.79
C PRO A 374 11.50 4.29 -6.37
N THR A 375 10.59 5.26 -6.38
CA THR A 375 10.82 6.65 -5.94
C THR A 375 10.26 6.92 -4.53
N SER A 376 9.71 5.90 -3.87
CA SER A 376 9.13 6.01 -2.52
C SER A 376 10.17 6.30 -1.43
N SER A 377 9.70 6.69 -0.25
CA SER A 377 10.56 6.98 0.90
C SER A 377 11.41 5.76 1.30
N MET A 378 10.81 4.57 1.37
CA MET A 378 11.56 3.34 1.67
C MET A 378 12.61 3.03 0.61
N ALA A 379 12.29 3.24 -0.69
CA ALA A 379 13.23 3.01 -1.78
C ALA A 379 14.45 3.93 -1.70
N ARG A 380 14.23 5.21 -1.37
CA ARG A 380 15.33 6.18 -1.20
C ARG A 380 16.20 5.92 0.03
N GLU A 381 15.63 5.29 1.04
CA GLU A 381 16.35 4.92 2.26
C GLU A 381 16.95 3.51 2.21
N ALA A 382 16.84 2.76 1.11
CA ALA A 382 17.35 1.40 0.97
C ALA A 382 18.85 1.37 0.60
N ASP A 383 19.59 0.43 1.18
CA ASP A 383 20.95 0.09 0.72
C ASP A 383 20.88 -0.89 -0.46
N LEU A 384 19.84 -1.73 -0.49
CA LEU A 384 19.52 -2.65 -1.58
C LEU A 384 18.05 -2.50 -1.98
N LEU A 385 17.82 -2.01 -3.19
CA LEU A 385 16.49 -1.85 -3.76
C LEU A 385 16.14 -3.02 -4.69
N LEU A 386 15.01 -3.67 -4.42
CA LEU A 386 14.47 -4.79 -5.19
C LEU A 386 13.06 -4.41 -5.71
N PRO A 387 12.95 -3.72 -6.86
CA PRO A 387 11.66 -3.28 -7.38
C PRO A 387 10.82 -4.45 -7.91
N THR A 388 9.52 -4.42 -7.63
CA THR A 388 8.52 -5.23 -8.34
C THR A 388 8.02 -4.43 -9.53
N HIS A 389 7.87 -5.00 -10.68
CA HIS A 389 7.38 -4.27 -11.86
C HIS A 389 5.88 -4.50 -12.09
N ALA A 390 5.08 -4.44 -11.01
CA ALA A 390 3.63 -4.67 -11.06
C ALA A 390 2.84 -3.54 -11.75
N GLY A 391 3.47 -2.37 -12.00
CA GLY A 391 2.77 -1.20 -12.47
C GLY A 391 1.79 -0.63 -11.42
N PRO A 392 0.94 0.34 -11.78
CA PRO A 392 -0.05 0.89 -10.86
C PRO A 392 -1.06 -0.18 -10.40
N GLU A 393 -1.32 -0.23 -9.10
CA GLU A 393 -2.35 -1.07 -8.48
C GLU A 393 -3.32 -0.17 -7.74
N ILE A 394 -4.57 -0.10 -8.21
CA ILE A 394 -5.60 0.86 -7.79
C ILE A 394 -6.56 0.24 -6.78
N GLY A 395 -6.97 -1.02 -7.00
CA GLY A 395 -7.79 -1.76 -6.06
C GLY A 395 -7.16 -1.76 -4.66
N VAL A 396 -7.96 -1.47 -3.63
CA VAL A 396 -7.46 -1.36 -2.24
C VAL A 396 -6.87 -2.69 -1.79
N ALA A 397 -7.57 -3.80 -2.02
CA ALA A 397 -7.05 -5.14 -1.76
C ALA A 397 -5.91 -5.48 -2.75
N SER A 398 -4.72 -5.80 -2.23
CA SER A 398 -3.56 -6.10 -3.05
C SER A 398 -3.68 -7.46 -3.74
N THR A 399 -3.31 -7.53 -5.02
CA THR A 399 -3.36 -8.74 -5.85
C THR A 399 -2.06 -8.96 -6.63
N LYS A 400 -1.88 -8.24 -7.74
CA LYS A 400 -0.68 -8.38 -8.60
C LYS A 400 0.61 -7.93 -7.91
N ALA A 401 0.54 -6.95 -7.01
CA ALA A 401 1.71 -6.55 -6.23
C ALA A 401 2.21 -7.70 -5.34
N PHE A 402 1.29 -8.46 -4.73
CA PHE A 402 1.62 -9.64 -3.93
C PHE A 402 2.35 -10.71 -4.73
N THR A 403 1.81 -11.12 -5.89
CA THR A 403 2.45 -12.14 -6.73
C THR A 403 3.80 -11.67 -7.28
N CYS A 404 3.95 -10.38 -7.59
CA CYS A 404 5.25 -9.81 -7.95
C CYS A 404 6.23 -9.79 -6.76
N GLN A 405 5.77 -9.50 -5.53
CA GLN A 405 6.60 -9.64 -4.32
C GLN A 405 7.09 -11.08 -4.15
N LEU A 406 6.21 -12.07 -4.29
CA LEU A 406 6.59 -13.48 -4.24
C LEU A 406 7.65 -13.82 -5.30
N ALA A 407 7.51 -13.33 -6.54
CA ALA A 407 8.47 -13.56 -7.60
C ALA A 407 9.87 -12.99 -7.26
N VAL A 408 9.93 -11.77 -6.73
CA VAL A 408 11.20 -11.15 -6.28
C VAL A 408 11.79 -11.92 -5.11
N LEU A 409 10.97 -12.34 -4.15
CA LEU A 409 11.43 -13.07 -2.96
C LEU A 409 11.92 -14.49 -3.29
N ALA A 410 11.30 -15.16 -4.26
CA ALA A 410 11.80 -16.43 -4.77
C ALA A 410 13.18 -16.27 -5.44
N ALA A 411 13.35 -15.23 -6.25
CA ALA A 411 14.64 -14.89 -6.84
C ALA A 411 15.70 -14.54 -5.77
N LEU A 412 15.32 -13.77 -4.73
CA LEU A 412 16.19 -13.47 -3.59
C LEU A 412 16.64 -14.73 -2.86
N ALA A 413 15.73 -15.65 -2.56
CA ALA A 413 16.04 -16.91 -1.89
C ALA A 413 17.02 -17.77 -2.70
N ALA A 414 16.81 -17.86 -4.01
CA ALA A 414 17.70 -18.60 -4.92
C ALA A 414 19.09 -17.95 -5.02
N ASN A 415 19.16 -16.63 -5.15
CA ASN A 415 20.43 -15.91 -5.23
C ASN A 415 21.21 -15.99 -3.91
N LEU A 416 20.55 -15.87 -2.78
CA LEU A 416 21.15 -16.04 -1.46
C LEU A 416 21.67 -17.49 -1.29
N ALA A 417 20.93 -18.49 -1.74
CA ALA A 417 21.35 -19.89 -1.71
C ALA A 417 22.60 -20.14 -2.57
N ARG A 418 22.66 -19.51 -3.75
CA ARG A 418 23.87 -19.55 -4.59
C ARG A 418 25.06 -18.89 -3.88
N ALA A 419 24.90 -17.67 -3.38
CA ALA A 419 25.96 -16.96 -2.67
C ALA A 419 26.49 -17.73 -1.46
N LYS A 420 25.62 -18.48 -0.76
CA LYS A 420 25.99 -19.38 0.33
C LYS A 420 26.59 -20.73 -0.13
N GLY A 421 26.78 -20.95 -1.43
CA GLY A 421 27.26 -22.22 -1.96
C GLY A 421 26.33 -23.40 -1.69
N ARG A 422 25.01 -23.15 -1.57
CA ARG A 422 23.99 -24.17 -1.28
C ARG A 422 23.28 -24.69 -2.53
N LEU A 423 23.49 -24.06 -3.68
CA LEU A 423 22.99 -24.51 -4.98
C LEU A 423 24.12 -24.85 -5.91
N THR A 424 24.01 -26.01 -6.55
CA THR A 424 24.81 -26.34 -7.73
C THR A 424 24.27 -25.55 -8.93
N ARG A 425 25.09 -25.45 -9.98
CA ARG A 425 24.69 -24.83 -11.23
C ARG A 425 23.43 -25.47 -11.84
N ALA A 426 23.30 -26.79 -11.77
CA ALA A 426 22.15 -27.50 -12.28
C ALA A 426 20.87 -27.22 -11.49
N GLU A 427 20.95 -27.11 -10.16
CA GLU A 427 19.84 -26.76 -9.31
C GLU A 427 19.37 -25.30 -9.54
N GLU A 428 20.31 -24.36 -9.72
CA GLU A 428 19.99 -22.99 -10.08
C GLU A 428 19.26 -22.90 -11.43
N GLN A 429 19.76 -23.62 -12.45
CA GLN A 429 19.11 -23.70 -13.76
C GLN A 429 17.69 -24.27 -13.67
N ASN A 430 17.48 -25.25 -12.82
CA ASN A 430 16.15 -25.81 -12.57
C ASN A 430 15.21 -24.81 -11.91
N ILE A 431 15.70 -24.06 -10.90
CA ILE A 431 14.93 -22.97 -10.27
C ILE A 431 14.55 -21.91 -11.31
N VAL A 432 15.48 -21.50 -12.16
CA VAL A 432 15.23 -20.54 -13.24
C VAL A 432 14.15 -21.04 -14.19
N ALA A 433 14.20 -22.32 -14.58
CA ALA A 433 13.19 -22.92 -15.44
C ALA A 433 11.79 -22.84 -14.80
N HIS A 434 11.65 -23.21 -13.53
CA HIS A 434 10.37 -23.13 -12.82
C HIS A 434 9.87 -21.70 -12.64
N LEU A 435 10.75 -20.72 -12.36
CA LEU A 435 10.36 -19.32 -12.31
C LEU A 435 9.82 -18.82 -13.67
N GLN A 436 10.40 -19.31 -14.78
CA GLN A 436 9.93 -18.98 -16.12
C GLN A 436 8.57 -19.63 -16.48
N GLU A 437 8.21 -20.75 -15.85
CA GLU A 437 6.91 -21.39 -16.01
C GLU A 437 5.79 -20.64 -15.28
N ALA A 438 6.10 -19.84 -14.25
CA ALA A 438 5.12 -19.19 -13.40
C ALA A 438 4.08 -18.34 -14.17
N PRO A 439 4.43 -17.49 -15.16
CA PRO A 439 3.44 -16.73 -15.92
C PRO A 439 2.43 -17.61 -16.68
N ALA A 440 2.88 -18.72 -17.24
CA ALA A 440 2.00 -19.65 -17.96
C ALA A 440 1.07 -20.39 -16.97
N ALA A 441 1.59 -20.80 -15.81
CA ALA A 441 0.80 -21.45 -14.77
C ALA A 441 -0.24 -20.48 -14.16
N LEU A 442 0.11 -19.21 -13.96
CA LEU A 442 -0.83 -18.17 -13.54
C LEU A 442 -1.96 -17.99 -14.56
N ASN A 443 -1.63 -17.99 -15.86
CA ASN A 443 -2.65 -17.88 -16.90
C ASN A 443 -3.57 -19.12 -16.94
N GLN A 444 -3.06 -20.33 -16.66
CA GLN A 444 -3.88 -21.54 -16.53
C GLN A 444 -4.82 -21.44 -15.32
N ALA A 445 -4.31 -20.97 -14.18
CA ALA A 445 -5.13 -20.76 -12.98
C ALA A 445 -6.26 -19.76 -13.21
N LEU A 446 -6.03 -18.68 -13.96
CA LEU A 446 -7.06 -17.71 -14.36
C LEU A 446 -8.14 -18.32 -15.27
N GLY A 447 -7.83 -19.40 -15.96
CA GLY A 447 -8.80 -20.16 -16.78
C GLY A 447 -9.96 -20.78 -15.96
N HIS A 448 -9.84 -20.86 -14.64
CA HIS A 448 -10.89 -21.38 -13.73
C HIS A 448 -11.80 -20.26 -13.18
N ASP A 449 -11.80 -19.06 -13.77
CA ASP A 449 -12.60 -17.92 -13.29
C ASP A 449 -14.10 -18.25 -13.19
N ASP A 450 -14.67 -18.90 -14.19
CA ASP A 450 -16.08 -19.29 -14.20
C ASP A 450 -16.42 -20.36 -13.12
N ASP A 451 -15.54 -21.34 -12.91
CA ASP A 451 -15.71 -22.37 -11.89
C ASP A 451 -15.64 -21.76 -10.48
N ILE A 452 -14.71 -20.82 -10.27
CA ILE A 452 -14.57 -20.09 -9.01
C ILE A 452 -15.75 -19.16 -8.77
N ALA A 453 -16.28 -18.51 -9.83
CA ALA A 453 -17.49 -17.71 -9.74
C ALA A 453 -18.71 -18.56 -9.34
N ALA A 454 -18.84 -19.75 -9.90
CA ALA A 454 -19.90 -20.70 -9.50
C ALA A 454 -19.76 -21.12 -8.02
N MET A 455 -18.53 -21.39 -7.57
CA MET A 455 -18.25 -21.75 -6.19
C MET A 455 -18.53 -20.60 -5.21
N ALA A 456 -18.32 -19.36 -5.62
CA ALA A 456 -18.57 -18.19 -4.79
C ALA A 456 -20.02 -18.12 -4.29
N HIS A 457 -20.99 -18.68 -5.03
CA HIS A 457 -22.39 -18.80 -4.59
C HIS A 457 -22.56 -19.70 -3.35
N LEU A 458 -21.66 -20.68 -3.14
CA LEU A 458 -21.67 -21.55 -1.96
C LEU A 458 -21.08 -20.85 -0.73
N ILE A 459 -20.17 -19.90 -0.95
CA ILE A 459 -19.46 -19.19 0.12
C ILE A 459 -20.16 -17.90 0.53
N ALA A 460 -20.77 -17.16 -0.41
CA ALA A 460 -21.37 -15.85 -0.17
C ALA A 460 -22.42 -15.79 0.96
N PRO A 461 -23.23 -16.85 1.23
CA PRO A 461 -24.16 -16.88 2.35
C PRO A 461 -23.50 -17.04 3.73
N ALA A 462 -22.25 -17.52 3.81
CA ALA A 462 -21.58 -17.81 5.08
C ALA A 462 -21.28 -16.54 5.88
N HIS A 463 -21.34 -16.64 7.20
CA HIS A 463 -20.89 -15.60 8.13
C HIS A 463 -19.40 -15.74 8.44
N ASP A 464 -18.92 -16.95 8.55
CA ASP A 464 -17.56 -17.33 8.90
C ASP A 464 -17.01 -18.30 7.86
N VAL A 465 -15.72 -18.17 7.52
CA VAL A 465 -15.01 -19.05 6.58
C VAL A 465 -13.61 -19.32 7.11
N LEU A 466 -13.21 -20.59 7.13
CA LEU A 466 -11.85 -20.95 7.52
C LEU A 466 -11.03 -21.33 6.29
N TYR A 467 -9.75 -20.97 6.33
CA TYR A 467 -8.75 -21.35 5.34
C TYR A 467 -7.66 -22.20 5.98
N LEU A 468 -7.29 -23.29 5.34
CA LEU A 468 -6.25 -24.20 5.83
C LEU A 468 -5.14 -24.37 4.81
N GLY A 469 -3.89 -24.36 5.30
CA GLY A 469 -2.70 -24.67 4.51
C GLY A 469 -1.58 -25.21 5.39
N ARG A 470 -0.53 -25.77 4.77
CA ARG A 470 0.68 -26.22 5.44
C ARG A 470 1.93 -25.75 4.72
N GLY A 471 3.04 -25.54 5.48
CA GLY A 471 4.27 -25.03 4.90
C GLY A 471 4.05 -23.70 4.18
N PRO A 472 4.54 -23.53 2.94
CA PRO A 472 4.32 -22.31 2.15
C PRO A 472 2.84 -22.01 1.84
N ASP A 473 1.96 -23.03 1.91
CA ASP A 473 0.52 -22.84 1.66
C ASP A 473 -0.24 -22.28 2.87
N TYR A 474 0.36 -22.31 4.07
CA TYR A 474 -0.22 -21.65 5.25
C TYR A 474 -0.28 -20.12 5.09
N PRO A 475 0.78 -19.41 4.70
CA PRO A 475 0.67 -17.99 4.34
C PRO A 475 -0.35 -17.72 3.23
N MET A 476 -0.55 -18.64 2.29
CA MET A 476 -1.57 -18.49 1.24
C MET A 476 -2.99 -18.62 1.80
N ALA A 477 -3.20 -19.49 2.78
CA ALA A 477 -4.46 -19.57 3.51
C ALA A 477 -4.75 -18.27 4.30
N LEU A 478 -3.73 -17.67 4.92
CA LEU A 478 -3.85 -16.36 5.57
C LEU A 478 -4.21 -15.25 4.58
N GLU A 479 -3.57 -15.23 3.41
CA GLU A 479 -3.85 -14.26 2.35
C GLU A 479 -5.26 -14.40 1.79
N GLY A 480 -5.73 -15.64 1.55
CA GLY A 480 -7.09 -15.91 1.10
C GLY A 480 -8.14 -15.44 2.10
N ALA A 481 -7.92 -15.72 3.40
CA ALA A 481 -8.76 -15.22 4.48
C ALA A 481 -8.76 -13.69 4.56
N LEU A 482 -7.60 -13.05 4.39
CA LEU A 482 -7.48 -11.60 4.37
C LEU A 482 -8.26 -11.00 3.19
N LYS A 483 -8.07 -11.51 1.97
CA LYS A 483 -8.79 -11.00 0.78
C LYS A 483 -10.30 -11.14 0.95
N LEU A 484 -10.77 -12.28 1.45
CA LEU A 484 -12.22 -12.50 1.64
C LEU A 484 -12.79 -11.49 2.65
N LYS A 485 -12.16 -11.30 3.81
CA LYS A 485 -12.67 -10.35 4.83
C LYS A 485 -12.62 -8.89 4.38
N GLU A 486 -11.58 -8.49 3.64
CA GLU A 486 -11.39 -7.10 3.20
C GLU A 486 -12.52 -6.61 2.31
N ILE A 487 -12.97 -7.42 1.36
CA ILE A 487 -13.89 -6.97 0.31
C ILE A 487 -15.31 -7.53 0.43
N SER A 488 -15.52 -8.67 1.10
CA SER A 488 -16.84 -9.27 1.29
C SER A 488 -17.43 -9.04 2.68
N TYR A 489 -16.59 -8.63 3.64
CA TYR A 489 -16.92 -8.46 5.07
C TYR A 489 -17.36 -9.76 5.77
N ILE A 490 -17.10 -10.93 5.18
CA ILE A 490 -17.21 -12.21 5.84
C ILE A 490 -16.05 -12.35 6.82
N HIS A 491 -16.32 -12.81 8.04
CA HIS A 491 -15.27 -13.14 9.00
C HIS A 491 -14.52 -14.38 8.51
N ALA A 492 -13.28 -14.20 8.07
CA ALA A 492 -12.47 -15.28 7.53
C ALA A 492 -11.13 -15.37 8.27
N GLU A 493 -10.72 -16.59 8.62
CA GLU A 493 -9.45 -16.85 9.30
C GLU A 493 -8.64 -17.95 8.60
N GLY A 494 -7.32 -17.76 8.55
CA GLY A 494 -6.38 -18.75 8.03
C GLY A 494 -5.64 -19.46 9.16
N TYR A 495 -5.50 -20.78 9.04
CA TYR A 495 -4.80 -21.59 10.04
C TYR A 495 -3.77 -22.51 9.39
N ALA A 496 -2.65 -22.74 10.07
CA ALA A 496 -1.84 -23.91 9.79
C ALA A 496 -2.71 -25.15 10.06
N ALA A 497 -2.88 -26.03 9.07
CA ALA A 497 -3.86 -27.12 9.14
C ALA A 497 -3.67 -28.01 10.40
N GLY A 498 -2.43 -28.18 10.87
CA GLY A 498 -2.14 -28.94 12.10
C GLY A 498 -2.65 -28.29 13.38
N GLU A 499 -2.81 -26.95 13.38
CA GLU A 499 -3.30 -26.19 14.56
C GLU A 499 -4.80 -26.33 14.77
N MET A 500 -5.56 -26.89 13.82
CA MET A 500 -6.98 -27.12 14.00
C MET A 500 -7.31 -27.86 15.29
N LYS A 501 -6.48 -28.85 15.67
CA LYS A 501 -6.65 -29.66 16.89
C LYS A 501 -6.47 -28.87 18.20
N HIS A 502 -5.85 -27.70 18.14
CA HIS A 502 -5.48 -26.90 19.31
C HIS A 502 -6.47 -25.76 19.59
N GLY A 503 -7.71 -25.90 19.13
CA GLY A 503 -8.79 -24.95 19.40
C GLY A 503 -9.72 -24.71 18.21
N PRO A 504 -9.25 -24.30 17.03
CA PRO A 504 -10.10 -23.88 15.91
C PRO A 504 -11.11 -24.95 15.44
N ILE A 505 -10.82 -26.22 15.64
CA ILE A 505 -11.73 -27.33 15.27
C ILE A 505 -13.08 -27.25 16.00
N ALA A 506 -13.16 -26.52 17.13
CA ALA A 506 -14.40 -26.26 17.84
C ALA A 506 -15.38 -25.37 17.06
N LEU A 507 -14.90 -24.65 16.04
CA LEU A 507 -15.71 -23.80 15.15
C LEU A 507 -16.35 -24.58 14.00
N ILE A 508 -16.00 -25.86 13.84
CA ILE A 508 -16.49 -26.67 12.71
C ILE A 508 -17.91 -27.16 12.98
N ASP A 509 -18.79 -26.80 12.09
CA ASP A 509 -20.17 -27.27 11.96
C ASP A 509 -20.57 -27.39 10.47
N ASP A 510 -21.86 -27.53 10.19
CA ASP A 510 -22.39 -27.61 8.85
C ASP A 510 -22.71 -26.25 8.18
N GLU A 511 -22.41 -25.14 8.85
CA GLU A 511 -22.61 -23.78 8.34
C GLU A 511 -21.29 -23.11 7.92
N VAL A 512 -20.14 -23.55 8.50
CA VAL A 512 -18.83 -22.96 8.25
C VAL A 512 -18.09 -23.67 7.11
N PRO A 513 -17.96 -23.05 5.92
CA PRO A 513 -17.10 -23.56 4.85
C PRO A 513 -15.62 -23.53 5.24
N VAL A 514 -14.88 -24.58 4.87
CA VAL A 514 -13.44 -24.68 5.09
C VAL A 514 -12.73 -24.83 3.75
N ILE A 515 -11.95 -23.83 3.38
CA ILE A 515 -11.17 -23.80 2.15
C ILE A 515 -9.79 -24.39 2.44
N VAL A 516 -9.42 -25.44 1.75
CA VAL A 516 -8.18 -26.17 1.96
C VAL A 516 -7.27 -26.03 0.75
N LEU A 517 -6.08 -25.45 0.95
CA LEU A 517 -5.03 -25.36 -0.04
C LEU A 517 -4.10 -26.55 0.14
N ALA A 518 -4.12 -27.48 -0.81
CA ALA A 518 -3.40 -28.73 -0.71
C ALA A 518 -2.80 -29.14 -2.08
N PRO A 519 -1.75 -28.43 -2.58
CA PRO A 519 -1.03 -28.92 -3.74
C PRO A 519 -0.36 -30.27 -3.46
N SER A 520 -0.27 -31.12 -4.49
CA SER A 520 0.46 -32.37 -4.37
C SER A 520 1.94 -32.10 -4.00
N GLY A 521 2.46 -32.88 -3.07
CA GLY A 521 3.82 -32.71 -2.59
C GLY A 521 4.05 -33.30 -1.21
N PRO A 522 5.19 -33.01 -0.58
CA PRO A 522 5.60 -33.68 0.68
C PRO A 522 4.65 -33.44 1.86
N LEU A 523 3.83 -32.39 1.82
CA LEU A 523 2.89 -32.04 2.90
C LEU A 523 1.45 -32.41 2.59
N PHE A 524 1.15 -32.88 1.37
CA PHE A 524 -0.21 -33.18 0.90
C PHE A 524 -0.96 -34.13 1.83
N GLU A 525 -0.43 -35.32 2.10
CA GLU A 525 -1.06 -36.32 2.98
C GLU A 525 -1.38 -35.77 4.39
N LYS A 526 -0.47 -34.90 4.90
CA LYS A 526 -0.67 -34.28 6.22
C LYS A 526 -1.80 -33.26 6.20
N THR A 527 -1.93 -32.49 5.12
CA THR A 527 -3.03 -31.55 4.92
C THR A 527 -4.35 -32.28 4.76
N VAL A 528 -4.38 -33.35 3.93
CA VAL A 528 -5.56 -34.20 3.72
C VAL A 528 -6.00 -34.86 5.02
N SER A 529 -5.08 -35.36 5.85
CA SER A 529 -5.42 -35.91 7.17
C SER A 529 -6.15 -34.89 8.05
N ASN A 530 -5.71 -33.62 8.07
CA ASN A 530 -6.42 -32.58 8.83
C ASN A 530 -7.76 -32.22 8.19
N MET A 531 -7.87 -32.21 6.86
CA MET A 531 -9.11 -32.03 6.14
C MET A 531 -10.14 -33.11 6.51
N GLN A 532 -9.72 -34.38 6.61
CA GLN A 532 -10.60 -35.48 7.03
C GLN A 532 -11.12 -35.32 8.46
N GLU A 533 -10.30 -34.77 9.37
CA GLU A 533 -10.72 -34.47 10.75
C GLU A 533 -11.82 -33.40 10.80
N VAL A 534 -11.74 -32.40 9.91
CA VAL A 534 -12.77 -31.37 9.72
C VAL A 534 -14.06 -32.01 9.17
N ARG A 535 -13.94 -32.85 8.12
CA ARG A 535 -15.07 -33.56 7.53
C ARG A 535 -15.80 -34.46 8.51
N ALA A 536 -15.05 -35.17 9.36
CA ALA A 536 -15.63 -36.05 10.37
C ALA A 536 -16.53 -35.32 11.39
N ARG A 537 -16.46 -33.98 11.42
CA ARG A 537 -17.27 -33.09 12.28
C ARG A 537 -18.35 -32.32 11.50
N GLY A 538 -18.59 -32.69 10.27
CA GLY A 538 -19.59 -32.07 9.42
C GLY A 538 -19.13 -30.86 8.61
N GLY A 539 -17.83 -30.49 8.70
CA GLY A 539 -17.29 -29.36 7.98
C GLY A 539 -17.41 -29.49 6.46
N LYS A 540 -17.82 -28.41 5.81
CA LYS A 540 -18.01 -28.31 4.35
C LYS A 540 -16.71 -27.89 3.70
N ILE A 541 -16.02 -28.82 3.03
CA ILE A 541 -14.71 -28.60 2.44
C ILE A 541 -14.82 -28.07 1.00
N VAL A 542 -14.07 -27.00 0.73
CA VAL A 542 -13.67 -26.59 -0.62
C VAL A 542 -12.19 -26.95 -0.77
N LEU A 543 -11.88 -27.88 -1.66
CA LEU A 543 -10.51 -28.30 -1.91
C LEU A 543 -9.94 -27.60 -3.15
N ILE A 544 -8.85 -26.87 -2.97
CA ILE A 544 -8.04 -26.28 -4.04
C ILE A 544 -6.76 -27.09 -4.14
N SER A 545 -6.62 -27.87 -5.21
CA SER A 545 -5.50 -28.78 -5.39
C SER A 545 -5.26 -29.05 -6.89
N ASP A 546 -4.18 -29.67 -7.23
CA ASP A 546 -3.96 -30.17 -8.59
C ASP A 546 -4.77 -31.44 -8.87
N ARG A 547 -4.73 -31.91 -10.13
CA ARG A 547 -5.48 -33.10 -10.58
C ARG A 547 -5.26 -34.32 -9.70
N HIS A 548 -4.00 -34.56 -9.28
CA HIS A 548 -3.67 -35.73 -8.45
C HIS A 548 -4.31 -35.60 -7.06
N GLY A 549 -4.18 -34.44 -6.43
CA GLY A 549 -4.76 -34.20 -5.11
C GLY A 549 -6.30 -34.23 -5.11
N ILE A 550 -6.95 -33.74 -6.17
CA ILE A 550 -8.41 -33.84 -6.33
C ILE A 550 -8.85 -35.28 -6.51
N ALA A 551 -8.12 -36.07 -7.33
CA ALA A 551 -8.45 -37.49 -7.52
C ALA A 551 -8.33 -38.30 -6.22
N GLU A 552 -7.38 -37.95 -5.34
CA GLU A 552 -7.14 -38.64 -4.07
C GLU A 552 -8.05 -38.17 -2.94
N ALA A 553 -8.34 -36.88 -2.83
CA ALA A 553 -8.98 -36.29 -1.66
C ALA A 553 -10.29 -35.53 -1.95
N GLY A 554 -10.66 -35.36 -3.22
CA GLY A 554 -11.83 -34.54 -3.62
C GLY A 554 -13.17 -35.17 -3.37
N GLU A 555 -13.26 -36.52 -3.21
CA GLU A 555 -14.52 -37.21 -2.96
C GLU A 555 -15.18 -36.68 -1.66
N GLY A 556 -16.44 -36.28 -1.75
CA GLY A 556 -17.23 -35.76 -0.62
C GLY A 556 -16.85 -34.35 -0.20
N CYS A 557 -16.04 -33.60 -0.96
CA CYS A 557 -15.92 -32.16 -0.80
C CYS A 557 -17.17 -31.43 -1.32
N MET A 558 -17.46 -30.27 -0.75
CA MET A 558 -18.55 -29.41 -1.21
C MET A 558 -18.28 -28.87 -2.62
N ALA A 559 -17.00 -28.54 -2.89
CA ALA A 559 -16.51 -28.15 -4.20
C ALA A 559 -15.01 -28.43 -4.31
N THR A 560 -14.53 -28.54 -5.55
CA THR A 560 -13.10 -28.68 -5.87
C THR A 560 -12.70 -27.70 -6.96
N ILE A 561 -11.45 -27.18 -6.90
CA ILE A 561 -10.84 -26.40 -7.97
C ILE A 561 -9.55 -27.12 -8.37
N GLU A 562 -9.49 -27.53 -9.63
CA GLU A 562 -8.31 -28.18 -10.19
C GLU A 562 -7.29 -27.09 -10.61
N MET A 563 -6.15 -27.06 -9.95
CA MET A 563 -5.05 -26.16 -10.27
C MET A 563 -4.01 -26.84 -11.17
N PRO A 564 -3.22 -26.08 -11.94
CA PRO A 564 -2.12 -26.68 -12.68
C PRO A 564 -1.12 -27.33 -11.71
N GLU A 565 -0.58 -28.48 -12.10
CA GLU A 565 0.51 -29.13 -11.40
C GLU A 565 1.78 -28.30 -11.61
N VAL A 566 2.40 -27.81 -10.54
CA VAL A 566 3.55 -26.91 -10.57
C VAL A 566 4.60 -27.29 -9.54
N HIS A 567 5.83 -26.88 -9.79
CA HIS A 567 6.88 -27.06 -8.80
C HIS A 567 6.56 -26.31 -7.49
N PRO A 568 6.85 -26.87 -6.29
CA PRO A 568 6.53 -26.24 -5.00
C PRO A 568 7.07 -24.81 -4.81
N LEU A 569 8.16 -24.45 -5.50
CA LEU A 569 8.69 -23.08 -5.47
C LEU A 569 7.69 -22.04 -6.00
N ILE A 570 6.97 -22.37 -7.07
CA ILE A 570 6.03 -21.42 -7.70
C ILE A 570 4.57 -21.66 -7.30
N ALA A 571 4.28 -22.72 -6.55
CA ALA A 571 2.93 -23.01 -6.07
C ALA A 571 2.31 -21.81 -5.32
N PRO A 572 2.98 -21.09 -4.40
CA PRO A 572 2.40 -19.92 -3.75
C PRO A 572 1.96 -18.81 -4.72
N LEU A 573 2.70 -18.58 -5.83
CA LEU A 573 2.30 -17.60 -6.84
C LEU A 573 1.00 -18.03 -7.52
N VAL A 574 0.88 -19.31 -7.87
CA VAL A 574 -0.23 -19.86 -8.64
C VAL A 574 -1.49 -20.00 -7.79
N TYR A 575 -1.35 -20.46 -6.54
CA TYR A 575 -2.45 -20.60 -5.58
C TYR A 575 -2.96 -19.26 -5.00
N ALA A 576 -2.25 -18.15 -5.25
CA ALA A 576 -2.77 -16.81 -5.00
C ALA A 576 -4.01 -16.50 -5.87
N VAL A 577 -4.03 -16.98 -7.12
CA VAL A 577 -5.11 -16.68 -8.08
C VAL A 577 -6.47 -17.14 -7.60
N PRO A 578 -6.70 -18.44 -7.25
CA PRO A 578 -8.02 -18.89 -6.86
C PRO A 578 -8.55 -18.25 -5.59
N VAL A 579 -7.70 -17.93 -4.60
CA VAL A 579 -8.14 -17.27 -3.38
C VAL A 579 -8.52 -15.81 -3.61
N GLN A 580 -7.82 -15.12 -4.53
CA GLN A 580 -8.15 -13.75 -4.95
C GLN A 580 -9.45 -13.72 -5.77
N LEU A 581 -9.63 -14.60 -6.75
CA LEU A 581 -10.85 -14.71 -7.56
C LEU A 581 -12.06 -15.07 -6.70
N LEU A 582 -11.90 -16.00 -5.76
CA LEU A 582 -13.00 -16.37 -4.86
C LEU A 582 -13.46 -15.17 -4.03
N ALA A 583 -12.52 -14.44 -3.42
CA ALA A 583 -12.85 -13.24 -2.66
C ALA A 583 -13.54 -12.19 -3.54
N TYR A 584 -13.03 -11.97 -4.77
CA TYR A 584 -13.60 -11.06 -5.75
C TYR A 584 -15.07 -11.43 -6.08
N HIS A 585 -15.32 -12.67 -6.49
CA HIS A 585 -16.67 -13.09 -6.87
C HIS A 585 -17.66 -13.09 -5.70
N VAL A 586 -17.23 -13.48 -4.50
CA VAL A 586 -18.06 -13.38 -3.30
C VAL A 586 -18.43 -11.92 -3.01
N ALA A 587 -17.49 -10.97 -3.14
CA ALA A 587 -17.76 -9.55 -2.95
C ALA A 587 -18.75 -9.00 -3.99
N VAL A 588 -18.60 -9.38 -5.26
CA VAL A 588 -19.53 -9.03 -6.35
C VAL A 588 -20.93 -9.55 -6.05
N LEU A 589 -21.08 -10.81 -5.63
CA LEU A 589 -22.37 -11.42 -5.27
C LEU A 589 -23.03 -10.70 -4.08
N LYS A 590 -22.24 -10.26 -3.11
CA LYS A 590 -22.75 -9.51 -1.95
C LYS A 590 -23.03 -8.04 -2.27
N GLY A 591 -22.67 -7.56 -3.46
CA GLY A 591 -22.86 -6.16 -3.88
C GLY A 591 -22.02 -5.16 -3.10
N THR A 592 -20.87 -5.59 -2.55
CA THR A 592 -19.93 -4.72 -1.84
C THR A 592 -19.03 -4.00 -2.85
N ASP A 593 -18.44 -2.87 -2.44
CA ASP A 593 -17.47 -2.16 -3.29
C ASP A 593 -16.14 -2.91 -3.28
N VAL A 594 -15.80 -3.52 -4.41
CA VAL A 594 -14.59 -4.35 -4.56
C VAL A 594 -13.32 -3.52 -4.59
N ASP A 595 -13.36 -2.39 -5.29
CA ASP A 595 -12.18 -1.54 -5.50
C ASP A 595 -11.89 -0.63 -4.30
N GLN A 596 -12.95 -0.18 -3.61
CA GLN A 596 -12.90 0.76 -2.49
C GLN A 596 -13.76 0.23 -1.32
N PRO A 597 -13.36 -0.87 -0.68
CA PRO A 597 -14.12 -1.44 0.44
C PRO A 597 -14.12 -0.49 1.64
N ARG A 598 -15.23 -0.50 2.40
CA ARG A 598 -15.40 0.38 3.55
C ARG A 598 -14.27 0.22 4.56
N ASN A 599 -13.87 1.33 5.19
CA ASN A 599 -12.89 1.36 6.29
C ASN A 599 -11.48 0.86 5.91
N LEU A 600 -11.15 0.80 4.63
CA LEU A 600 -9.81 0.42 4.15
C LEU A 600 -9.23 1.49 3.24
N ALA A 601 -7.92 1.60 3.24
CA ALA A 601 -7.15 2.44 2.34
C ALA A 601 -6.04 1.63 1.67
N LYS A 602 -5.68 1.97 0.42
CA LYS A 602 -4.63 1.25 -0.34
C LYS A 602 -3.28 1.25 0.36
N SER A 603 -2.95 2.32 1.06
CA SER A 603 -1.69 2.41 1.81
C SER A 603 -1.92 3.20 3.09
N VAL A 604 -1.41 2.71 4.21
CA VAL A 604 -1.52 3.32 5.53
C VAL A 604 -0.25 4.13 5.80
N THR A 605 -0.35 5.46 5.70
CA THR A 605 0.78 6.40 5.91
C THR A 605 0.66 7.20 7.20
N VAL A 606 -0.28 6.82 8.05
CA VAL A 606 -0.50 7.40 9.38
C VAL A 606 -0.57 6.27 10.40
N GLU A 607 -0.23 6.55 11.63
CA GLU A 607 -0.42 5.70 12.79
C GLU A 607 -1.83 5.77 13.35
#